data_1de2aa3a73cb4c093b4a26956501800d
#
_entry.id   1de2aa3a73cb4c093b4a26956501800d
#
_cell.length_a   1.000
_cell.length_b   1.000
_cell.length_c   1.000
_cell.angle_alpha   90.00
_cell.angle_beta   90.00
_cell.angle_gamma   90.00
#
_symmetry.space_group_name_H-M   'P 1'
#
loop_
_entity.id
_entity.type
_entity.pdbx_description
1 polymer ?
#
loop_
_entity_poly.entity_id
_entity_poly.type
_entity_poly.pdbx_seq_one_letter_code
_entity_poly.pdbx_strand_id
1 'polypeptide(L)'
;MENYLIDTHAHIDMIENTEEAILNASNNGVKKIIVPCAYPKDIDKIYDIATKYENVYGLLGVHPSEAKDWDDNLIDKIKNLAKSSKIVGIGEIGLDYYWDKSFNEIQQDVFIKQ
;
A
#
# COMPACT_ATOMS: atom_id res chain seq x y z
N MET A 1 3.67 -21.74 -21.36
CA MET A 1 3.56 -20.53 -20.51
C MET A 1 2.46 -20.80 -19.47
N GLU A 2 2.81 -20.79 -18.22
CA GLU A 2 1.80 -20.90 -17.19
C GLU A 2 1.01 -19.58 -17.09
N ASN A 3 -0.29 -19.66 -17.21
CA ASN A 3 -1.17 -18.53 -16.93
C ASN A 3 -1.32 -18.39 -15.41
N TYR A 4 -1.10 -17.21 -14.89
CA TYR A 4 -1.31 -16.90 -13.49
C TYR A 4 -2.01 -15.55 -13.33
N LEU A 5 -2.62 -15.35 -12.18
CA LEU A 5 -3.30 -14.11 -11.81
C LEU A 5 -2.39 -13.28 -10.89
N ILE A 6 -2.56 -11.97 -10.98
CA ILE A 6 -1.97 -11.01 -10.06
C ILE A 6 -3.13 -10.25 -9.41
N ASP A 7 -3.19 -10.27 -8.08
CA ASP A 7 -4.09 -9.38 -7.34
C ASP A 7 -3.36 -8.04 -7.11
N THR A 8 -3.80 -7.01 -7.79
CA THR A 8 -3.14 -5.70 -7.79
C THR A 8 -3.56 -4.80 -6.63
N HIS A 9 -4.54 -5.22 -5.80
CA HIS A 9 -5.02 -4.42 -4.68
C HIS A 9 -5.69 -5.30 -3.63
N ALA A 10 -4.92 -5.82 -2.71
CA ALA A 10 -5.42 -6.67 -1.64
C ALA A 10 -4.85 -6.25 -0.27
N HIS A 11 -5.74 -5.90 0.65
CA HIS A 11 -5.37 -5.52 2.02
C HIS A 11 -5.16 -6.75 2.91
N ILE A 12 -4.19 -7.60 2.56
CA ILE A 12 -3.86 -8.79 3.34
C ILE A 12 -3.24 -8.46 4.70
N ASP A 13 -2.78 -7.22 4.87
CA ASP A 13 -2.31 -6.67 6.16
C ASP A 13 -3.44 -6.50 7.18
N MET A 14 -4.70 -6.45 6.72
CA MET A 14 -5.88 -6.23 7.57
C MET A 14 -6.63 -7.51 7.93
N ILE A 15 -6.18 -8.67 7.43
CA ILE A 15 -6.80 -9.96 7.74
C ILE A 15 -6.03 -10.68 8.84
N GLU A 16 -6.74 -11.53 9.60
CA GLU A 16 -6.19 -12.18 10.78
C GLU A 16 -5.05 -13.16 10.47
N ASN A 17 -5.20 -13.93 9.38
CA ASN A 17 -4.18 -14.91 8.99
C ASN A 17 -3.63 -14.62 7.59
N THR A 18 -2.69 -13.70 7.52
CA THR A 18 -2.04 -13.25 6.29
C THR A 18 -1.35 -14.41 5.56
N GLU A 19 -0.62 -15.26 6.27
CA GLU A 19 0.13 -16.37 5.68
C GLU A 19 -0.80 -17.39 5.01
N GLU A 20 -1.90 -17.76 5.67
CA GLU A 20 -2.90 -18.66 5.10
C GLU A 20 -3.57 -18.06 3.86
N ALA A 21 -3.89 -16.77 3.87
CA ALA A 21 -4.45 -16.09 2.71
C ALA A 21 -3.51 -16.10 1.51
N ILE A 22 -2.22 -15.85 1.73
CA ILE A 22 -1.20 -15.91 0.67
C ILE A 22 -1.09 -17.32 0.10
N LEU A 23 -1.08 -18.34 0.95
CA LEU A 23 -1.02 -19.74 0.53
C LEU A 23 -2.26 -20.14 -0.28
N ASN A 24 -3.45 -19.78 0.20
CA ASN A 24 -4.71 -20.05 -0.50
C ASN A 24 -4.76 -19.34 -1.86
N ALA A 25 -4.32 -18.09 -1.94
CA ALA A 25 -4.22 -17.35 -3.20
C ALA A 25 -3.30 -18.07 -4.19
N SER A 26 -2.11 -18.49 -3.75
CA SER A 26 -1.14 -19.20 -4.57
C SER A 26 -1.69 -20.55 -5.09
N ASN A 27 -2.37 -21.29 -4.23
CA ASN A 27 -3.01 -22.58 -4.60
C ASN A 27 -4.14 -22.42 -5.62
N ASN A 28 -4.75 -21.22 -5.68
CA ASN A 28 -5.81 -20.89 -6.62
C ASN A 28 -5.33 -20.05 -7.83
N GLY A 29 -4.02 -20.02 -8.09
CA GLY A 29 -3.45 -19.40 -9.28
C GLY A 29 -3.08 -17.92 -9.16
N VAL A 30 -3.32 -17.30 -8.02
CA VAL A 30 -2.85 -15.92 -7.75
C VAL A 30 -1.40 -15.98 -7.27
N LYS A 31 -0.47 -15.67 -8.17
CA LYS A 31 0.97 -15.85 -7.91
C LYS A 31 1.68 -14.59 -7.42
N LYS A 32 1.05 -13.43 -7.54
CA LYS A 32 1.55 -12.17 -7.00
C LYS A 32 0.42 -11.37 -6.38
N ILE A 33 0.71 -10.72 -5.27
CA ILE A 33 -0.24 -9.87 -4.54
C ILE A 33 0.43 -8.54 -4.28
N ILE A 34 -0.25 -7.44 -4.60
CA ILE A 34 0.20 -6.09 -4.28
C ILE A 34 -0.66 -5.57 -3.13
N VAL A 35 0.00 -5.19 -2.03
CA VAL A 35 -0.63 -4.66 -0.83
C VAL A 35 -0.46 -3.15 -0.80
N PRO A 36 -1.54 -2.36 -0.92
CA PRO A 36 -1.45 -0.91 -0.80
C PRO A 36 -1.45 -0.46 0.66
N CYS A 37 -0.84 0.69 0.93
CA CYS A 37 -0.84 1.33 2.23
C CYS A 37 -1.85 2.48 2.26
N ALA A 38 -2.80 2.46 3.20
CA ALA A 38 -3.76 3.54 3.38
C ALA A 38 -3.35 4.52 4.48
N TYR A 39 -2.84 4.01 5.59
CA TYR A 39 -2.56 4.79 6.80
C TYR A 39 -1.07 5.04 7.01
N PRO A 40 -0.66 6.27 7.40
CA PRO A 40 0.75 6.57 7.69
C PRO A 40 1.38 5.60 8.70
N LYS A 41 0.61 5.18 9.70
CA LYS A 41 1.06 4.25 10.75
C LYS A 41 1.38 2.84 10.23
N ASP A 42 0.85 2.47 9.07
CA ASP A 42 0.98 1.12 8.52
C ASP A 42 2.12 0.99 7.48
N ILE A 43 2.83 2.07 7.17
CA ILE A 43 3.93 2.07 6.18
C ILE A 43 4.96 0.98 6.49
N ASP A 44 5.44 0.89 7.72
CA ASP A 44 6.41 -0.14 8.12
C ASP A 44 5.82 -1.55 8.02
N LYS A 45 4.56 -1.71 8.40
CA LYS A 45 3.85 -2.99 8.31
C LYS A 45 3.75 -3.49 6.87
N ILE A 46 3.39 -2.61 5.92
CA ILE A 46 3.33 -2.96 4.51
C ILE A 46 4.72 -3.35 3.98
N TYR A 47 5.74 -2.58 4.33
CA TYR A 47 7.12 -2.90 3.98
C TYR A 47 7.55 -4.26 4.50
N ASP A 48 7.25 -4.57 5.77
CA ASP A 48 7.62 -5.84 6.41
C ASP A 48 6.92 -7.02 5.73
N ILE A 49 5.62 -6.91 5.43
CA ILE A 49 4.87 -7.96 4.72
C ILE A 49 5.45 -8.20 3.33
N ALA A 50 5.68 -7.12 2.55
CA ALA A 50 6.21 -7.23 1.21
C ALA A 50 7.61 -7.86 1.17
N THR A 51 8.47 -7.54 2.15
CA THR A 51 9.83 -8.09 2.22
C THR A 51 9.89 -9.50 2.82
N LYS A 52 8.90 -9.88 3.63
CA LYS A 52 8.83 -11.21 4.24
C LYS A 52 8.39 -12.31 3.27
N TYR A 53 7.43 -12.03 2.39
CA TYR A 53 6.84 -13.02 1.50
C TYR A 53 7.28 -12.81 0.05
N GLU A 54 7.80 -13.85 -0.59
CA GLU A 54 8.38 -13.79 -1.94
C GLU A 54 7.38 -13.28 -2.98
N ASN A 55 6.13 -13.69 -2.89
CA ASN A 55 5.07 -13.37 -3.86
C ASN A 55 4.25 -12.12 -3.50
N VAL A 56 4.62 -11.39 -2.46
CA VAL A 56 3.96 -10.16 -2.02
C VAL A 56 4.82 -8.94 -2.34
N TYR A 57 4.16 -7.90 -2.82
CA TYR A 57 4.74 -6.60 -3.15
C TYR A 57 3.94 -5.50 -2.43
N GLY A 58 4.53 -4.36 -2.22
CA GLY A 58 3.89 -3.25 -1.52
C GLY A 58 3.81 -1.98 -2.33
N LEU A 59 2.80 -1.17 -2.04
CA LEU A 59 2.74 0.24 -2.36
C LEU A 59 2.83 1.03 -1.05
N LEU A 60 3.56 2.11 -1.04
CA LEU A 60 3.66 3.00 0.12
C LEU A 60 3.02 4.33 -0.20
N GLY A 61 2.17 4.81 0.69
CA GLY A 61 1.46 6.07 0.50
C GLY A 61 0.49 6.37 1.63
N VAL A 62 -0.20 7.49 1.49
CA VAL A 62 -1.24 7.93 2.41
C VAL A 62 -2.51 8.18 1.62
N HIS A 63 -3.56 7.44 1.95
CA HIS A 63 -4.87 7.59 1.34
C HIS A 63 -5.41 9.01 1.57
N PRO A 64 -6.12 9.61 0.63
CA PRO A 64 -6.65 10.97 0.78
C PRO A 64 -7.52 11.17 2.02
N SER A 65 -8.27 10.16 2.46
CA SER A 65 -9.04 10.24 3.72
C SER A 65 -8.16 10.46 4.96
N GLU A 66 -6.89 10.10 4.89
CA GLU A 66 -5.89 10.19 5.96
C GLU A 66 -4.90 11.35 5.76
N ALA A 67 -5.18 12.26 4.83
CA ALA A 67 -4.27 13.36 4.49
C ALA A 67 -3.97 14.29 5.66
N LYS A 68 -4.86 14.41 6.63
CA LYS A 68 -4.64 15.20 7.85
C LYS A 68 -3.52 14.63 8.74
N ASP A 69 -3.23 13.35 8.62
CA ASP A 69 -2.19 12.65 9.38
C ASP A 69 -0.83 12.66 8.66
N TRP A 70 -0.75 13.38 7.53
CA TRP A 70 0.49 13.52 6.80
C TRP A 70 1.53 14.30 7.61
N ASP A 71 2.77 13.81 7.55
CA ASP A 71 3.96 14.47 8.08
C ASP A 71 5.02 14.50 6.96
N ASP A 72 5.64 15.64 6.72
CA ASP A 72 6.64 15.78 5.65
C ASP A 72 7.87 14.87 5.84
N ASN A 73 8.14 14.38 7.04
CA ASN A 73 9.14 13.35 7.30
C ASN A 73 8.84 12.03 6.58
N LEU A 74 7.58 11.78 6.21
CA LEU A 74 7.18 10.60 5.45
C LEU A 74 7.80 10.58 4.05
N ILE A 75 8.12 11.74 3.45
CA ILE A 75 8.75 11.81 2.13
C ILE A 75 10.06 11.03 2.15
N ASP A 76 10.96 11.33 3.06
CA ASP A 76 12.25 10.66 3.15
C ASP A 76 12.11 9.20 3.57
N LYS A 77 11.20 8.90 4.48
CA LYS A 77 10.89 7.53 4.88
C LYS A 77 10.43 6.69 3.69
N ILE A 78 9.43 7.16 2.95
CA ILE A 78 8.90 6.45 1.77
C ILE A 78 9.99 6.30 0.71
N LYS A 79 10.75 7.35 0.41
CA LYS A 79 11.86 7.27 -0.54
C LYS A 79 12.90 6.22 -0.14
N ASN A 80 13.22 6.14 1.14
CA ASN A 80 14.19 5.16 1.63
C ASN A 80 13.69 3.73 1.51
N LEU A 81 12.45 3.46 1.94
CA LEU A 81 11.85 2.13 1.85
C LEU A 81 11.58 1.71 0.41
N ALA A 82 11.25 2.66 -0.48
CA ALA A 82 11.00 2.41 -1.89
C ALA A 82 12.26 2.02 -2.70
N LYS A 83 13.45 2.05 -2.10
CA LYS A 83 14.67 1.47 -2.70
C LYS A 83 14.59 -0.05 -2.81
N SER A 84 13.76 -0.70 -2.01
CA SER A 84 13.52 -2.14 -2.13
C SER A 84 12.75 -2.46 -3.41
N SER A 85 13.18 -3.49 -4.13
CA SER A 85 12.47 -4.00 -5.31
C SER A 85 11.08 -4.58 -5.01
N LYS A 86 10.79 -4.79 -3.73
CA LYS A 86 9.48 -5.26 -3.26
C LYS A 86 8.45 -4.14 -3.14
N ILE A 87 8.88 -2.89 -3.14
CA ILE A 87 8.01 -1.72 -3.21
C ILE A 87 7.93 -1.27 -4.66
N VAL A 88 6.77 -1.47 -5.26
CA VAL A 88 6.57 -1.35 -6.71
C VAL A 88 5.85 -0.07 -7.13
N GLY A 89 5.45 0.76 -6.19
CA GLY A 89 4.81 2.04 -6.49
C GLY A 89 4.42 2.82 -5.25
N ILE A 90 3.82 3.99 -5.49
CA ILE A 90 3.26 4.86 -4.45
C ILE A 90 1.74 4.70 -4.46
N GLY A 91 1.19 4.38 -3.31
CA GLY A 91 -0.25 4.19 -3.12
C GLY A 91 -0.57 3.74 -1.67
N GLU A 92 -1.78 3.99 -1.19
CA GLU A 92 -2.84 4.66 -1.93
C GLU A 92 -2.61 6.17 -1.93
N ILE A 93 -2.86 6.82 -3.04
CA ILE A 93 -2.75 8.28 -3.16
C ILE A 93 -3.94 8.83 -3.98
N GLY A 94 -4.20 10.10 -3.88
CA GLY A 94 -5.18 10.78 -4.72
C GLY A 94 -6.09 11.72 -3.96
N LEU A 95 -7.30 11.86 -4.44
CA LEU A 95 -8.32 12.75 -3.92
C LEU A 95 -9.61 11.98 -3.65
N ASP A 96 -10.22 12.23 -2.51
CA ASP A 96 -11.52 11.67 -2.13
C ASP A 96 -12.38 12.75 -1.48
N TYR A 97 -13.32 13.31 -2.24
CA TYR A 97 -14.22 14.38 -1.79
C TYR A 97 -15.62 13.87 -1.44
N TYR A 98 -15.79 12.55 -1.41
CA TYR A 98 -17.10 11.96 -1.17
C TYR A 98 -17.56 12.07 0.31
N TRP A 99 -16.66 11.75 1.25
CA TRP A 99 -17.00 11.66 2.67
C TRP A 99 -16.92 13.01 3.38
N ASP A 100 -15.74 13.58 3.46
CA ASP A 100 -15.46 14.83 4.17
C ASP A 100 -14.76 15.81 3.23
N LYS A 101 -15.42 16.92 2.92
CA LYS A 101 -14.92 17.96 2.01
C LYS A 101 -14.19 19.10 2.74
N SER A 102 -14.08 19.04 4.09
CA SER A 102 -13.52 20.13 4.89
C SER A 102 -12.01 20.31 4.70
N PHE A 103 -11.32 19.32 4.13
CA PHE A 103 -9.85 19.33 3.97
C PHE A 103 -9.39 19.01 2.54
N ASN A 104 -10.17 19.40 1.56
CA ASN A 104 -9.84 19.18 0.14
C ASN A 104 -8.46 19.75 -0.24
N GLU A 105 -8.11 20.94 0.26
CA GLU A 105 -6.81 21.58 -0.02
C GLU A 105 -5.66 20.77 0.58
N ILE A 106 -5.84 20.21 1.77
CA ILE A 106 -4.84 19.33 2.40
C ILE A 106 -4.65 18.07 1.56
N GLN A 107 -5.73 17.46 1.06
CA GLN A 107 -5.64 16.31 0.16
C GLN A 107 -4.85 16.62 -1.10
N GLN A 108 -5.10 17.78 -1.72
CA GLN A 108 -4.37 18.22 -2.92
C GLN A 108 -2.88 18.40 -2.64
N ASP A 109 -2.53 19.05 -1.55
CA ASP A 109 -1.13 19.26 -1.14
C ASP A 109 -0.41 17.92 -0.90
N VAL A 110 -1.03 17.03 -0.13
CA VAL A 110 -0.48 15.71 0.18
C VAL A 110 -0.34 14.85 -1.08
N PHE A 111 -1.32 14.91 -1.99
CA PHE A 111 -1.23 14.19 -3.26
C PHE A 111 -0.04 14.68 -4.10
N ILE A 112 0.14 16.00 -4.21
CA ILE A 112 1.28 16.58 -4.95
C ILE A 112 2.62 16.16 -4.33
N LYS A 113 2.72 16.17 -3.01
CA LYS A 113 3.95 15.77 -2.30
C LYS A 113 4.30 14.30 -2.52
N GLN A 114 3.33 13.44 -2.57
CA GLN A 114 3.52 12.02 -2.84
C GLN A 114 3.90 11.77 -4.31
#